data_e36656abb8257f3333ab777c0442df9e
#
_entry.id   e36656abb8257f3333ab777c0442df9e
#
_cell.length_a   1.000
_cell.length_b   1.000
_cell.length_c   1.000
_cell.angle_alpha   90.00
_cell.angle_beta   90.00
_cell.angle_gamma   90.00
#
_symmetry.space_group_name_H-M   'P 1'
#
loop_
_entity.id
_entity.type
_entity.pdbx_description
1 polymer ?
#
loop_
_entity_poly.entity_id
_entity_poly.type
_entity_poly.pdbx_seq_one_letter_code
_entity_poly.pdbx_strand_id
1 'polypeptide(L)'
;MDLKNFDISNGEAGIELTILDLDNKPTDIKIKLLCLHGKKGRAALINLVKNDKASTAHILAALTTGWSGIAQDGKELKFSPEAAEKLYEGYPIIAAQVEKFIEDARNFLKK
;
A
#
# COMPACT_ATOMS: atom_id res chain seq x y z
N MET A 1 -22.35 -20.77 -0.17
CA MET A 1 -21.16 -19.90 0.03
C MET A 1 -21.42 -18.95 1.20
N ASP A 2 -20.54 -18.98 2.19
CA ASP A 2 -20.67 -18.13 3.37
C ASP A 2 -19.94 -16.79 3.13
N LEU A 3 -20.58 -15.68 3.49
CA LEU A 3 -20.00 -14.35 3.31
C LEU A 3 -18.68 -14.16 4.06
N LYS A 4 -18.45 -14.91 5.14
CA LYS A 4 -17.19 -14.83 5.87
C LYS A 4 -15.98 -15.20 5.01
N ASN A 5 -16.18 -15.95 3.92
CA ASN A 5 -15.11 -16.30 2.98
C ASN A 5 -14.64 -15.08 2.17
N PHE A 6 -15.41 -13.97 2.22
CA PHE A 6 -15.10 -12.72 1.53
C PHE A 6 -14.79 -11.60 2.53
N ASP A 7 -14.58 -11.93 3.81
CA ASP A 7 -14.31 -10.94 4.84
C ASP A 7 -12.90 -10.38 4.71
N ILE A 8 -12.81 -9.12 4.28
CA ILE A 8 -11.55 -8.38 4.09
C ILE A 8 -11.30 -7.39 5.23
N SER A 9 -11.90 -7.61 6.40
CA SER A 9 -11.76 -6.69 7.54
C SER A 9 -10.31 -6.54 8.02
N ASN A 10 -9.41 -7.49 7.73
CA ASN A 10 -7.99 -7.32 8.01
C ASN A 10 -7.39 -6.13 7.28
N GLY A 11 -7.96 -5.74 6.14
CA GLY A 11 -7.53 -4.56 5.41
C GLY A 11 -7.78 -3.25 6.13
N GLU A 12 -8.64 -3.24 7.15
CA GLU A 12 -8.90 -2.06 7.98
C GLU A 12 -7.75 -1.76 8.94
N ALA A 13 -6.97 -2.79 9.29
CA ALA A 13 -5.82 -2.66 10.19
C ALA A 13 -4.50 -2.44 9.46
N GLY A 14 -4.51 -2.63 8.13
CA GLY A 14 -3.28 -2.62 7.33
C GLY A 14 -2.57 -3.97 7.35
N ILE A 15 -2.17 -4.43 6.17
CA ILE A 15 -1.44 -5.69 5.99
C ILE A 15 -0.06 -5.39 5.45
N GLU A 16 0.94 -6.06 6.00
CA GLU A 16 2.34 -5.84 5.64
C GLU A 16 2.70 -6.56 4.34
N LEU A 17 3.32 -5.82 3.43
CA LEU A 17 3.91 -6.32 2.20
C LEU A 17 5.43 -6.22 2.29
N THR A 18 6.14 -7.31 2.04
CA THR A 18 7.59 -7.29 1.88
C THR A 18 7.91 -7.00 0.42
N ILE A 19 8.70 -5.96 0.17
CA ILE A 19 9.10 -5.57 -1.19
C ILE A 19 10.22 -6.50 -1.66
N LEU A 20 10.12 -6.93 -2.91
CA LEU A 20 11.13 -7.75 -3.56
C LEU A 20 12.08 -6.89 -4.40
N ASP A 21 13.34 -7.31 -4.48
CA ASP A 21 14.33 -6.65 -5.35
C ASP A 21 14.16 -7.11 -6.81
N LEU A 22 15.05 -6.66 -7.68
CA LEU A 22 15.00 -6.97 -9.10
C LEU A 22 15.20 -8.47 -9.41
N ASP A 23 15.77 -9.22 -8.48
CA ASP A 23 15.96 -10.67 -8.60
C ASP A 23 14.84 -11.47 -7.92
N ASN A 24 13.75 -10.79 -7.56
CA ASN A 24 12.61 -11.36 -6.83
C ASN A 24 12.95 -11.91 -5.45
N LYS A 25 13.97 -11.35 -4.82
CA LYS A 25 14.38 -11.74 -3.47
C LYS A 25 13.82 -10.74 -2.45
N PRO A 26 13.38 -11.21 -1.27
CA PRO A 26 12.88 -10.31 -0.22
C PRO A 26 13.93 -9.30 0.22
N THR A 27 13.49 -8.06 0.40
CA THR A 27 14.31 -6.99 0.97
C THR A 27 13.89 -6.74 2.41
N ASP A 28 14.55 -5.79 3.08
CA ASP A 28 14.17 -5.34 4.41
C ASP A 28 12.99 -4.37 4.39
N ILE A 29 12.54 -3.98 3.19
CA ILE A 29 11.44 -3.02 3.04
C ILE A 29 10.11 -3.70 3.29
N LYS A 30 9.38 -3.18 4.29
CA LYS A 30 8.05 -3.67 4.64
C LYS A 30 7.09 -2.48 4.67
N ILE A 31 6.01 -2.58 3.92
CA ILE A 31 5.02 -1.51 3.78
C ILE A 31 3.67 -2.03 4.23
N LYS A 32 3.01 -1.30 5.14
CA LYS A 32 1.67 -1.63 5.60
C LYS A 32 0.64 -0.92 4.73
N LEU A 33 -0.32 -1.69 4.23
CA LEU A 33 -1.27 -1.25 3.23
C LEU A 33 -2.70 -1.59 3.60
N LEU A 34 -3.62 -0.69 3.24
CA LEU A 34 -5.06 -0.93 3.31
C LEU A 34 -5.52 -1.57 2.01
N CYS A 35 -6.55 -2.40 2.09
CA CYS A 35 -7.17 -2.99 0.91
C CYS A 35 -7.91 -1.93 0.11
N LEU A 36 -7.70 -1.89 -1.22
CA LEU A 36 -8.42 -0.97 -2.10
C LEU A 36 -9.93 -1.17 -2.00
N HIS A 37 -10.38 -2.41 -1.81
CA HIS A 37 -11.79 -2.77 -1.74
C HIS A 37 -12.40 -2.64 -0.35
N GLY A 38 -11.59 -2.31 0.66
CA GLY A 38 -12.05 -2.14 2.03
C GLY A 38 -12.73 -0.80 2.25
N LYS A 39 -13.39 -0.66 3.40
CA LYS A 39 -14.13 0.56 3.75
C LYS A 39 -13.21 1.78 3.79
N LYS A 40 -12.08 1.68 4.50
CA LYS A 40 -11.13 2.77 4.61
C LYS A 40 -10.45 3.08 3.28
N GLY A 41 -10.13 2.04 2.49
CA GLY A 41 -9.51 2.21 1.18
C GLY A 41 -10.42 2.95 0.23
N ARG A 42 -11.71 2.57 0.18
CA ARG A 42 -12.68 3.26 -0.68
C ARG A 42 -12.92 4.69 -0.23
N ALA A 43 -12.97 4.95 1.08
CA ALA A 43 -13.12 6.31 1.61
C ALA A 43 -11.93 7.19 1.21
N ALA A 44 -10.71 6.66 1.29
CA ALA A 44 -9.51 7.37 0.87
C ALA A 44 -9.53 7.69 -0.62
N LEU A 45 -9.95 6.74 -1.45
CA LEU A 45 -10.07 6.93 -2.90
C LEU A 45 -11.07 8.01 -3.24
N ILE A 46 -12.25 8.00 -2.61
CA ILE A 46 -13.30 9.01 -2.82
C ILE A 46 -12.77 10.40 -2.47
N ASN A 47 -12.05 10.50 -1.35
CA ASN A 47 -11.47 11.77 -0.91
C ASN A 47 -10.47 12.32 -1.95
N LEU A 48 -9.62 11.46 -2.50
CA LEU A 48 -8.67 11.87 -3.55
C LEU A 48 -9.37 12.35 -4.81
N VAL A 49 -10.41 11.66 -5.24
CA VAL A 49 -11.19 12.05 -6.42
C VAL A 49 -11.83 13.43 -6.21
N LYS A 50 -12.39 13.67 -5.03
CA LYS A 50 -12.99 14.96 -4.68
C LYS A 50 -11.98 16.11 -4.72
N ASN A 51 -10.72 15.82 -4.37
CA ASN A 51 -9.65 16.82 -4.31
C ASN A 51 -8.79 16.86 -5.58
N ASP A 52 -9.24 16.20 -6.65
CA ASP A 52 -8.55 16.15 -7.95
C ASP A 52 -7.12 15.61 -7.84
N LYS A 53 -6.92 14.62 -6.95
CA LYS A 53 -5.60 14.00 -6.67
C LYS A 53 -5.60 12.50 -6.92
N ALA A 54 -6.28 12.05 -7.98
CA ALA A 54 -6.45 10.63 -8.24
C ALA A 54 -5.35 10.00 -9.09
N SER A 55 -4.10 10.53 -9.04
CA SER A 55 -2.97 9.87 -9.70
C SER A 55 -2.61 8.57 -8.98
N THR A 56 -1.96 7.65 -9.69
CA THR A 56 -1.54 6.37 -9.11
C THR A 56 -0.73 6.57 -7.83
N ALA A 57 0.27 7.46 -7.85
CA ALA A 57 1.11 7.72 -6.68
C ALA A 57 0.28 8.23 -5.49
N HIS A 58 -0.69 9.11 -5.72
CA HIS A 58 -1.56 9.60 -4.66
C HIS A 58 -2.44 8.50 -4.08
N ILE A 59 -2.99 7.62 -4.93
CA ILE A 59 -3.82 6.50 -4.49
C ILE A 59 -3.01 5.54 -3.62
N LEU A 60 -1.83 5.15 -4.09
CA LEU A 60 -0.97 4.23 -3.34
C LEU A 60 -0.54 4.83 -2.01
N ALA A 61 -0.18 6.11 -1.99
CA ALA A 61 0.22 6.81 -0.77
C ALA A 61 -0.93 6.86 0.24
N ALA A 62 -2.15 7.12 -0.22
CA ALA A 62 -3.33 7.20 0.65
C ALA A 62 -3.66 5.85 1.30
N LEU A 63 -3.32 4.73 0.65
CA LEU A 63 -3.55 3.39 1.18
C LEU A 63 -2.39 2.87 2.02
N THR A 64 -1.29 3.60 2.10
CA THR A 64 -0.12 3.23 2.91
C THR A 64 -0.28 3.79 4.32
N THR A 65 -0.18 2.93 5.33
CA THR A 65 -0.32 3.33 6.74
C THR A 65 1.01 3.44 7.47
N GLY A 66 2.08 2.91 6.90
CA GLY A 66 3.40 2.97 7.49
C GLY A 66 4.38 2.09 6.75
N TRP A 67 5.65 2.18 7.07
CA TRP A 67 6.69 1.30 6.53
C TRP A 67 7.89 1.21 7.45
N SER A 68 8.80 0.26 7.12
CA SER A 68 10.10 0.13 7.76
C SER A 68 11.12 -0.36 6.74
N GLY A 69 12.39 -0.20 7.05
CA GLY A 69 13.48 -0.73 6.23
C GLY A 69 13.80 0.06 4.97
N ILE A 70 13.20 1.24 4.78
CA ILE A 70 13.53 2.09 3.63
C ILE A 70 14.62 3.07 4.04
N ALA A 71 15.70 3.11 3.26
CA ALA A 71 16.79 4.05 3.46
C ALA A 71 17.06 4.82 2.16
N GLN A 72 17.46 6.07 2.30
CA GLN A 72 17.88 6.90 1.19
C GLN A 72 19.18 7.59 1.59
N ASP A 73 20.23 7.42 0.77
CA ASP A 73 21.54 7.99 1.02
C ASP A 73 22.11 7.61 2.39
N GLY A 74 21.89 6.36 2.81
CA GLY A 74 22.38 5.84 4.08
C GLY A 74 21.57 6.23 5.31
N LYS A 75 20.49 6.97 5.14
CA LYS A 75 19.61 7.40 6.23
C LYS A 75 18.24 6.76 6.12
N GLU A 76 17.67 6.40 7.27
CA GLU A 76 16.30 5.88 7.30
C GLU A 76 15.33 6.92 6.79
N LEU A 77 14.47 6.51 5.84
CA LEU A 77 13.39 7.35 5.34
C LEU A 77 12.16 7.10 6.19
N LYS A 78 11.78 8.08 6.98
CA LYS A 78 10.58 7.98 7.82
C LYS A 78 9.32 8.13 7.00
N PHE A 79 8.30 7.35 7.36
CA PHE A 79 7.01 7.41 6.70
C PHE A 79 6.34 8.78 6.92
N SER A 80 5.80 9.35 5.84
CA SER A 80 4.83 10.44 5.86
C SER A 80 4.03 10.35 4.56
N PRO A 81 2.83 10.97 4.50
CA PRO A 81 2.08 10.98 3.24
C PRO A 81 2.87 11.54 2.07
N GLU A 82 3.63 12.62 2.29
CA GLU A 82 4.47 13.24 1.25
C GLU A 82 5.63 12.34 0.83
N ALA A 83 6.26 11.67 1.80
CA ALA A 83 7.34 10.73 1.50
C ALA A 83 6.81 9.54 0.69
N ALA A 84 5.59 9.07 0.99
CA ALA A 84 4.95 7.98 0.24
C ALA A 84 4.67 8.38 -1.20
N GLU A 85 4.13 9.57 -1.43
CA GLU A 85 3.90 10.07 -2.79
C GLU A 85 5.19 10.12 -3.60
N LYS A 86 6.26 10.66 -3.01
CA LYS A 86 7.57 10.73 -3.67
C LYS A 86 8.16 9.36 -3.94
N LEU A 87 8.01 8.44 -3.00
CA LEU A 87 8.50 7.08 -3.16
C LEU A 87 7.85 6.42 -4.39
N TYR A 88 6.53 6.48 -4.48
CA TYR A 88 5.80 5.83 -5.57
C TYR A 88 6.01 6.53 -6.91
N GLU A 89 6.21 7.84 -6.93
CA GLU A 89 6.54 8.56 -8.15
C GLU A 89 7.95 8.23 -8.66
N GLY A 90 8.91 8.09 -7.75
CA GLY A 90 10.31 7.90 -8.09
C GLY A 90 10.76 6.46 -8.28
N TYR A 91 10.00 5.49 -7.77
CA TYR A 91 10.40 4.08 -7.76
C TYR A 91 9.28 3.18 -8.29
N PRO A 92 9.09 3.14 -9.62
CA PRO A 92 7.98 2.41 -10.22
C PRO A 92 7.97 0.90 -9.93
N ILE A 93 9.14 0.30 -9.66
CA ILE A 93 9.21 -1.12 -9.31
C ILE A 93 8.55 -1.39 -7.95
N ILE A 94 8.74 -0.48 -6.99
CA ILE A 94 8.06 -0.56 -5.69
C ILE A 94 6.57 -0.27 -5.87
N ALA A 95 6.23 0.77 -6.60
CA ALA A 95 4.84 1.14 -6.85
C ALA A 95 4.04 0.01 -7.50
N ALA A 96 4.63 -0.70 -8.46
CA ALA A 96 3.98 -1.82 -9.14
C ALA A 96 3.66 -2.96 -8.18
N GLN A 97 4.57 -3.27 -7.26
CA GLN A 97 4.32 -4.32 -6.27
C GLN A 97 3.21 -3.94 -5.31
N VAL A 98 3.18 -2.68 -4.87
CA VAL A 98 2.13 -2.17 -3.98
C VAL A 98 0.78 -2.17 -4.69
N GLU A 99 0.73 -1.71 -5.94
CA GLU A 99 -0.50 -1.67 -6.72
C GLU A 99 -1.11 -3.06 -6.88
N LYS A 100 -0.29 -4.03 -7.25
CA LYS A 100 -0.74 -5.42 -7.40
C LYS A 100 -1.25 -5.99 -6.07
N PHE A 101 -0.59 -5.67 -4.97
CA PHE A 101 -0.95 -6.18 -3.65
C PHE A 101 -2.30 -5.63 -3.18
N ILE A 102 -2.54 -4.32 -3.32
CA ILE A 102 -3.77 -3.70 -2.82
C ILE A 102 -5.00 -4.07 -3.63
N GLU A 103 -4.82 -4.47 -4.89
CA GLU A 103 -5.91 -4.87 -5.78
C GLU A 103 -6.40 -6.30 -5.50
N ASP A 104 -5.57 -7.12 -4.88
CA ASP A 104 -5.91 -8.52 -4.62
C ASP A 104 -6.50 -8.67 -3.23
N ALA A 105 -7.83 -8.79 -3.17
CA ALA A 105 -8.56 -8.93 -1.93
C ALA A 105 -8.13 -10.15 -1.10
N ARG A 106 -7.55 -11.17 -1.74
CA ARG A 106 -7.07 -12.37 -1.04
C ARG A 106 -5.99 -12.07 -0.02
N ASN A 107 -5.23 -10.99 -0.22
CA ASN A 107 -4.18 -10.56 0.72
C ASN A 107 -4.76 -10.05 2.04
N PHE A 108 -6.05 -9.74 2.06
CA PHE A 108 -6.71 -9.07 3.19
C PHE A 108 -7.82 -9.92 3.83
N LEU A 109 -7.98 -11.15 3.38
CA LEU A 109 -9.01 -12.03 3.95
C LEU A 109 -8.74 -12.29 5.44
N LYS A 110 -9.80 -12.25 6.21
CA LYS A 110 -9.74 -12.60 7.62
C LYS A 110 -9.56 -14.11 7.75
N LYS A 111 -8.53 -14.51 8.47
CA LYS A 111 -8.24 -15.92 8.70
C LYS A 111 -8.88 -16.40 9.99
#